data_6d2113d498291d1169f67bc1c2f6e510
#
_entry.id   6d2113d498291d1169f67bc1c2f6e510
#
_cell.length_a   1.000
_cell.length_b   1.000
_cell.length_c   1.000
_cell.angle_alpha   90.00
_cell.angle_beta   90.00
_cell.angle_gamma   90.00
#
_symmetry.space_group_name_H-M   'P 1'
#
loop_
_entity.id
_entity.type
_entity.pdbx_description
1 polymer ?
#
loop_
_entity_poly.entity_id
_entity_poly.type
_entity_poly.pdbx_seq_one_letter_code
_entity_poly.pdbx_strand_id
1 'polypeptide(L)'
;MITFYPGPSKVYPQIEQYLFDAYQSGILSVNHRSEPFMKMLKETIDMMKLKLEIPADYEIYFCSSATECWEIIAQSIIETKSLHVFNGAFGEKWLEYTRKIKPASNGLFFDLNSLPEISDIIADQDSDAICLTHNETSNGTALPDSFFEELRKKTEKVIAVDATSSMAGVIFPWKSADVWYASVQKCFGLPAGLSVMVVSPKAVQQAEKIGERDHYNSLLFVRDNFLKYQTPYTPNALGIYLAGRVLQQVEILSEISIQIKDRAKDWYQFLSESGFNVLVDNEEVRSDTVIAVLGEKQQIASIKKAAKKNGIMLGNGYGSWKETSFRIANFPAITLDEINQLKVFLKTYSETAR
;
A
#
# COMPACT_ATOMS: atom_id res chain seq x y z
N MET A 1 -7.64 19.67 -12.46
CA MET A 1 -8.55 18.68 -11.84
C MET A 1 -7.86 18.14 -10.60
N ILE A 2 -8.48 18.26 -9.44
CA ILE A 2 -7.96 17.76 -8.18
C ILE A 2 -8.46 16.32 -8.00
N THR A 3 -7.56 15.38 -7.67
CA THR A 3 -7.95 13.97 -7.51
C THR A 3 -7.76 13.49 -6.08
N PHE A 4 -8.82 12.90 -5.53
CA PHE A 4 -8.83 12.14 -4.28
C PHE A 4 -9.06 10.65 -4.53
N TYR A 5 -8.74 10.18 -5.74
CA TYR A 5 -8.92 8.78 -6.09
C TYR A 5 -7.88 7.91 -5.35
N PRO A 6 -8.28 6.81 -4.69
CA PRO A 6 -7.35 6.04 -3.84
C PRO A 6 -6.47 5.03 -4.59
N GLY A 7 -6.33 5.19 -5.92
CA GLY A 7 -5.40 4.37 -6.70
C GLY A 7 -5.82 4.10 -8.14
N PRO A 8 -4.98 4.47 -9.11
CA PRO A 8 -3.84 5.40 -8.97
C PRO A 8 -4.27 6.75 -8.42
N SER A 9 -3.41 7.38 -7.64
CA SER A 9 -3.71 8.64 -6.97
C SER A 9 -2.87 9.80 -7.51
N LYS A 10 -2.96 10.95 -6.84
CA LYS A 10 -2.15 12.12 -7.16
C LYS A 10 -0.66 11.80 -7.04
N VAL A 11 0.11 12.26 -8.01
CA VAL A 11 1.58 12.27 -7.95
C VAL A 11 2.08 13.58 -7.37
N TYR A 12 3.30 13.59 -6.81
CA TYR A 12 3.92 14.83 -6.36
C TYR A 12 4.12 15.80 -7.54
N PRO A 13 3.90 17.12 -7.36
CA PRO A 13 4.04 18.10 -8.45
C PRO A 13 5.47 18.14 -9.02
N GLN A 14 6.48 17.84 -8.22
CA GLN A 14 7.88 17.78 -8.64
C GLN A 14 8.18 16.70 -9.69
N ILE A 15 7.27 15.74 -9.88
CA ILE A 15 7.41 14.68 -10.89
C ILE A 15 7.59 15.27 -12.30
N GLU A 16 6.96 16.37 -12.61
CA GLU A 16 7.14 17.06 -13.90
C GLU A 16 8.61 17.40 -14.17
N GLN A 17 9.27 18.03 -13.20
CA GLN A 17 10.69 18.35 -13.30
C GLN A 17 11.57 17.10 -13.34
N TYR A 18 11.24 16.09 -12.53
CA TYR A 18 12.02 14.86 -12.50
C TYR A 18 11.94 14.04 -13.79
N LEU A 19 10.80 14.08 -14.49
CA LEU A 19 10.67 13.49 -15.83
C LEU A 19 11.56 14.19 -16.85
N PHE A 20 11.62 15.52 -16.79
CA PHE A 20 12.53 16.31 -17.64
C PHE A 20 14.00 15.97 -17.33
N ASP A 21 14.38 15.95 -16.06
CA ASP A 21 15.74 15.60 -15.62
C ASP A 21 16.13 14.18 -16.06
N ALA A 22 15.19 13.21 -15.93
CA ALA A 22 15.40 11.83 -16.36
C ALA A 22 15.70 11.73 -17.86
N TYR A 23 14.96 12.50 -18.67
CA TYR A 23 15.20 12.57 -20.11
C TYR A 23 16.58 13.15 -20.43
N GLN A 24 16.96 14.26 -19.81
CA GLN A 24 18.24 14.96 -20.04
C GLN A 24 19.45 14.12 -19.58
N SER A 25 19.30 13.37 -18.48
CA SER A 25 20.39 12.55 -17.94
C SER A 25 20.59 11.19 -18.64
N GLY A 26 19.70 10.84 -19.59
CA GLY A 26 19.77 9.55 -20.29
C GLY A 26 19.26 8.35 -19.51
N ILE A 27 18.64 8.56 -18.33
CA ILE A 27 18.08 7.48 -17.48
C ILE A 27 17.05 6.61 -18.23
N LEU A 28 16.33 7.19 -19.17
CA LEU A 28 15.31 6.45 -19.95
C LEU A 28 15.89 5.32 -20.81
N SER A 29 17.18 5.37 -21.10
CA SER A 29 17.89 4.38 -21.95
C SER A 29 19.04 3.69 -21.21
N VAL A 30 19.10 3.81 -19.87
CA VAL A 30 20.17 3.23 -19.08
C VAL A 30 20.12 1.71 -19.09
N ASN A 31 21.27 1.07 -19.30
CA ASN A 31 21.37 -0.38 -19.18
C ASN A 31 21.33 -0.78 -17.69
N HIS A 32 20.44 -1.68 -17.32
CA HIS A 32 20.23 -2.13 -15.93
C HIS A 32 21.41 -2.94 -15.32
N ARG A 33 22.47 -3.20 -16.10
CA ARG A 33 23.75 -3.82 -15.66
C ARG A 33 24.91 -2.83 -15.69
N SER A 34 24.67 -1.57 -16.03
CA SER A 34 25.70 -0.54 -16.07
C SER A 34 25.94 0.05 -14.69
N GLU A 35 27.14 0.60 -14.48
CA GLU A 35 27.53 1.28 -13.23
C GLU A 35 26.58 2.44 -12.87
N PRO A 36 26.15 3.31 -13.80
CA PRO A 36 25.18 4.37 -13.49
C PRO A 36 23.85 3.84 -12.93
N PHE A 37 23.32 2.75 -13.51
CA PHE A 37 22.11 2.13 -13.00
C PHE A 37 22.31 1.51 -11.61
N MET A 38 23.38 0.75 -11.42
CA MET A 38 23.69 0.13 -10.13
C MET A 38 23.86 1.17 -9.01
N LYS A 39 24.50 2.30 -9.34
CA LYS A 39 24.65 3.43 -8.41
C LYS A 39 23.28 4.02 -8.06
N MET A 40 22.46 4.33 -9.07
CA MET A 40 21.10 4.86 -8.87
C MET A 40 20.24 3.92 -8.02
N LEU A 41 20.26 2.62 -8.31
CA LEU A 41 19.48 1.62 -7.57
C LEU A 41 19.94 1.56 -6.11
N LYS A 42 21.26 1.53 -5.87
CA LYS A 42 21.81 1.55 -4.51
C LYS A 42 21.37 2.77 -3.73
N GLU A 43 21.56 3.96 -4.31
CA GLU A 43 21.20 5.24 -3.67
C GLU A 43 19.70 5.30 -3.37
N THR A 44 18.85 4.77 -4.26
CA THR A 44 17.40 4.71 -4.05
C THR A 44 17.05 3.75 -2.89
N ILE A 45 17.68 2.59 -2.81
CA ILE A 45 17.49 1.64 -1.70
C ILE A 45 17.94 2.25 -0.37
N ASP A 46 19.13 2.86 -0.34
CA ASP A 46 19.66 3.51 0.87
C ASP A 46 18.74 4.63 1.35
N MET A 47 18.26 5.46 0.41
CA MET A 47 17.30 6.53 0.72
C MET A 47 15.97 5.98 1.20
N MET A 48 15.50 4.87 0.63
CA MET A 48 14.25 4.23 1.06
C MET A 48 14.37 3.69 2.49
N LYS A 49 15.48 3.03 2.83
CA LYS A 49 15.75 2.59 4.21
C LYS A 49 15.73 3.76 5.18
N LEU A 50 16.43 4.84 4.83
CA LEU A 50 16.50 6.03 5.67
C LEU A 50 15.12 6.70 5.85
N LYS A 51 14.43 6.98 4.75
CA LYS A 51 13.20 7.79 4.78
C LYS A 51 11.98 7.02 5.28
N LEU A 52 11.92 5.72 5.04
CA LEU A 52 10.84 4.86 5.54
C LEU A 52 11.18 4.19 6.88
N GLU A 53 12.35 4.52 7.46
CA GLU A 53 12.81 3.99 8.76
C GLU A 53 12.81 2.46 8.79
N ILE A 54 13.21 1.83 7.64
CA ILE A 54 13.27 0.38 7.50
C ILE A 54 14.51 -0.16 8.22
N PRO A 55 14.41 -1.25 9.00
CA PRO A 55 15.56 -1.86 9.66
C PRO A 55 16.72 -2.17 8.70
N ALA A 56 17.95 -1.96 9.15
CA ALA A 56 19.13 -2.07 8.30
C ALA A 56 19.33 -3.47 7.71
N ASP A 57 18.90 -4.50 8.44
CA ASP A 57 19.00 -5.92 8.09
C ASP A 57 17.90 -6.41 7.15
N TYR A 58 16.85 -5.57 6.87
CA TYR A 58 15.83 -5.91 5.87
C TYR A 58 16.34 -5.60 4.46
N GLU A 59 16.00 -6.43 3.52
CA GLU A 59 16.33 -6.24 2.10
C GLU A 59 15.14 -5.58 1.37
N ILE A 60 15.43 -4.76 0.34
CA ILE A 60 14.41 -4.06 -0.45
C ILE A 60 14.55 -4.46 -1.91
N TYR A 61 13.42 -4.84 -2.52
CA TYR A 61 13.35 -5.21 -3.93
C TYR A 61 12.31 -4.36 -4.66
N PHE A 62 12.56 -4.09 -5.93
CA PHE A 62 11.58 -3.49 -6.83
C PHE A 62 10.96 -4.55 -7.72
N CYS A 63 9.64 -4.57 -7.77
CA CYS A 63 8.83 -5.45 -8.61
C CYS A 63 7.95 -4.61 -9.53
N SER A 64 7.27 -5.20 -10.50
CA SER A 64 6.42 -4.45 -11.44
C SER A 64 5.08 -4.01 -10.83
N SER A 65 4.57 -4.76 -9.85
CA SER A 65 3.28 -4.48 -9.21
C SER A 65 3.13 -5.20 -7.87
N ALA A 66 2.21 -4.74 -7.00
CA ALA A 66 1.83 -5.47 -5.81
C ALA A 66 1.26 -6.88 -6.13
N THR A 67 0.61 -7.03 -7.28
CA THR A 67 0.12 -8.34 -7.74
C THR A 67 1.27 -9.32 -8.04
N GLU A 68 2.40 -8.82 -8.55
CA GLU A 68 3.60 -9.65 -8.70
C GLU A 68 4.15 -10.08 -7.33
N CYS A 69 4.08 -9.20 -6.33
CA CYS A 69 4.47 -9.57 -4.96
C CYS A 69 3.63 -10.73 -4.41
N TRP A 70 2.34 -10.82 -4.76
CA TRP A 70 1.49 -11.97 -4.39
C TRP A 70 2.03 -13.28 -4.92
N GLU A 71 2.46 -13.28 -6.20
CA GLU A 71 3.06 -14.46 -6.83
C GLU A 71 4.41 -14.82 -6.20
N ILE A 72 5.29 -13.85 -6.00
CA ILE A 72 6.60 -14.06 -5.35
C ILE A 72 6.40 -14.71 -3.98
N ILE A 73 5.47 -14.20 -3.17
CA ILE A 73 5.17 -14.76 -1.84
C ILE A 73 4.63 -16.19 -1.97
N ALA A 74 3.68 -16.42 -2.87
CA ALA A 74 3.09 -17.74 -3.06
C ALA A 74 4.11 -18.78 -3.54
N GLN A 75 5.04 -18.41 -4.41
CA GLN A 75 6.06 -19.31 -4.96
C GLN A 75 7.20 -19.54 -3.97
N SER A 76 7.71 -18.48 -3.34
CA SER A 76 9.02 -18.51 -2.68
C SER A 76 8.95 -18.48 -1.15
N ILE A 77 7.82 -18.13 -0.55
CA ILE A 77 7.65 -18.03 0.92
C ILE A 77 6.68 -19.07 1.46
N ILE A 78 5.68 -19.46 0.67
CA ILE A 78 4.69 -20.46 1.06
C ILE A 78 5.13 -21.82 0.53
N GLU A 79 5.47 -22.74 1.44
CA GLU A 79 5.87 -24.10 1.06
C GLU A 79 4.66 -24.91 0.61
N THR A 80 3.62 -24.98 1.44
CA THR A 80 2.43 -25.79 1.19
C THR A 80 1.16 -24.96 1.13
N LYS A 81 0.87 -24.16 2.16
CA LYS A 81 -0.33 -23.33 2.27
C LYS A 81 -0.13 -22.14 3.18
N SER A 82 -0.96 -21.13 3.01
CA SER A 82 -1.02 -19.94 3.86
C SER A 82 -2.41 -19.69 4.41
N LEU A 83 -2.48 -18.93 5.52
CA LEU A 83 -3.70 -18.34 6.03
C LEU A 83 -3.78 -16.88 5.60
N HIS A 84 -4.81 -16.50 4.86
CA HIS A 84 -5.10 -15.11 4.51
C HIS A 84 -6.18 -14.56 5.43
N VAL A 85 -5.87 -13.49 6.17
CA VAL A 85 -6.79 -12.81 7.08
C VAL A 85 -7.21 -11.49 6.42
N PHE A 86 -8.50 -11.33 6.11
CA PHE A 86 -8.99 -10.20 5.32
C PHE A 86 -10.43 -9.80 5.65
N ASN A 87 -10.77 -8.55 5.34
CA ASN A 87 -12.12 -8.00 5.48
C ASN A 87 -12.60 -7.21 4.24
N GLY A 88 -11.85 -7.31 3.14
CA GLY A 88 -12.19 -6.58 1.93
C GLY A 88 -11.62 -7.20 0.67
N ALA A 89 -11.87 -6.52 -0.45
CA ALA A 89 -11.69 -7.10 -1.79
C ALA A 89 -10.23 -7.32 -2.18
N PHE A 90 -9.27 -6.57 -1.64
CA PHE A 90 -7.86 -6.77 -2.01
C PHE A 90 -7.27 -7.97 -1.28
N GLY A 91 -7.57 -8.14 0.00
CA GLY A 91 -7.17 -9.34 0.73
C GLY A 91 -7.83 -10.61 0.17
N GLU A 92 -9.12 -10.56 -0.19
CA GLU A 92 -9.82 -11.67 -0.85
C GLU A 92 -9.17 -12.05 -2.19
N LYS A 93 -8.86 -11.06 -3.04
CA LYS A 93 -8.15 -11.30 -4.32
C LYS A 93 -6.77 -11.89 -4.11
N TRP A 94 -6.04 -11.45 -3.11
CA TRP A 94 -4.73 -12.04 -2.82
C TRP A 94 -4.87 -13.54 -2.52
N LEU A 95 -5.83 -13.94 -1.70
CA LEU A 95 -6.13 -15.36 -1.47
C LEU A 95 -6.50 -16.10 -2.77
N GLU A 96 -7.36 -15.52 -3.61
CA GLU A 96 -7.75 -16.12 -4.88
C GLU A 96 -6.54 -16.39 -5.79
N TYR A 97 -5.61 -15.43 -5.88
CA TYR A 97 -4.38 -15.58 -6.67
C TYR A 97 -3.42 -16.58 -6.05
N THR A 98 -3.27 -16.54 -4.72
CA THR A 98 -2.43 -17.51 -3.98
C THR A 98 -2.94 -18.94 -4.21
N ARG A 99 -4.26 -19.19 -4.18
CA ARG A 99 -4.84 -20.51 -4.42
C ARG A 99 -4.58 -21.08 -5.81
N LYS A 100 -4.27 -20.25 -6.80
CA LYS A 100 -3.87 -20.75 -8.14
C LYS A 100 -2.51 -21.44 -8.11
N ILE A 101 -1.65 -21.08 -7.16
CA ILE A 101 -0.30 -21.63 -6.98
C ILE A 101 -0.28 -22.61 -5.81
N LYS A 102 -0.95 -22.28 -4.71
CA LYS A 102 -1.05 -23.03 -3.46
C LYS A 102 -2.52 -23.32 -3.12
N PRO A 103 -3.15 -24.31 -3.77
CA PRO A 103 -4.60 -24.54 -3.68
C PRO A 103 -5.12 -24.82 -2.26
N ALA A 104 -4.26 -25.31 -1.36
CA ALA A 104 -4.60 -25.61 0.02
C ALA A 104 -4.67 -24.37 0.94
N SER A 105 -4.35 -23.18 0.44
CA SER A 105 -4.38 -21.94 1.25
C SER A 105 -5.79 -21.59 1.71
N ASN A 106 -5.90 -21.12 2.96
CA ASN A 106 -7.15 -20.83 3.65
C ASN A 106 -7.39 -19.32 3.79
N GLY A 107 -8.67 -18.95 4.00
CA GLY A 107 -9.07 -17.57 4.31
C GLY A 107 -9.78 -17.50 5.64
N LEU A 108 -9.48 -16.48 6.42
CA LEU A 108 -10.19 -16.06 7.63
C LEU A 108 -10.75 -14.68 7.37
N PHE A 109 -12.07 -14.60 7.18
CA PHE A 109 -12.78 -13.33 7.03
C PHE A 109 -13.17 -12.77 8.40
N PHE A 110 -13.01 -11.46 8.59
CA PHE A 110 -13.43 -10.73 9.79
C PHE A 110 -14.28 -9.50 9.45
N ASP A 111 -15.09 -9.02 10.41
CA ASP A 111 -15.94 -7.86 10.20
C ASP A 111 -15.13 -6.56 10.07
N LEU A 112 -15.62 -5.64 9.23
CA LEU A 112 -14.93 -4.36 8.95
C LEU A 112 -14.87 -3.41 10.16
N ASN A 113 -15.71 -3.60 11.18
CA ASN A 113 -15.72 -2.81 12.41
C ASN A 113 -15.03 -3.51 13.60
N SER A 114 -14.30 -4.59 13.36
CA SER A 114 -13.58 -5.31 14.40
C SER A 114 -12.14 -5.64 13.98
N LEU A 115 -11.32 -5.94 14.95
CA LEU A 115 -10.03 -6.60 14.71
C LEU A 115 -10.27 -8.11 14.52
N PRO A 116 -9.44 -8.79 13.72
CA PRO A 116 -9.48 -10.24 13.67
C PRO A 116 -8.96 -10.83 14.99
N GLU A 117 -9.60 -11.90 15.46
CA GLU A 117 -9.20 -12.57 16.69
C GLU A 117 -7.86 -13.30 16.50
N ILE A 118 -6.85 -12.95 17.29
CA ILE A 118 -5.52 -13.56 17.21
C ILE A 118 -5.60 -15.06 17.54
N SER A 119 -6.49 -15.47 18.44
CA SER A 119 -6.76 -16.87 18.76
C SER A 119 -7.16 -17.70 17.53
N ASP A 120 -7.96 -17.15 16.65
CA ASP A 120 -8.40 -17.83 15.43
C ASP A 120 -7.26 -17.93 14.39
N ILE A 121 -6.42 -16.88 14.32
CA ILE A 121 -5.25 -16.88 13.44
C ILE A 121 -4.23 -17.96 13.89
N ILE A 122 -3.93 -18.04 15.17
CA ILE A 122 -2.96 -19.01 15.70
C ILE A 122 -3.51 -20.44 15.77
N ALA A 123 -4.84 -20.61 15.72
CA ALA A 123 -5.47 -21.95 15.67
C ALA A 123 -5.15 -22.68 14.34
N ASP A 124 -4.86 -21.95 13.26
CA ASP A 124 -4.34 -22.55 12.03
C ASP A 124 -2.87 -22.97 12.22
N GLN A 125 -2.65 -24.21 12.68
CA GLN A 125 -1.30 -24.73 12.95
C GLN A 125 -0.53 -25.10 11.67
N ASP A 126 -1.24 -25.44 10.60
CA ASP A 126 -0.65 -26.07 9.43
C ASP A 126 -0.18 -25.09 8.34
N SER A 127 -0.55 -23.82 8.39
CA SER A 127 -0.10 -22.82 7.42
C SER A 127 1.36 -22.44 7.64
N ASP A 128 2.10 -22.28 6.54
CA ASP A 128 3.51 -21.88 6.55
C ASP A 128 3.66 -20.38 6.77
N ALA A 129 2.68 -19.61 6.29
CA ALA A 129 2.68 -18.16 6.36
C ALA A 129 1.28 -17.61 6.69
N ILE A 130 1.26 -16.42 7.31
CA ILE A 130 0.07 -15.62 7.55
C ILE A 130 0.14 -14.39 6.64
N CYS A 131 -0.92 -14.16 5.85
CA CYS A 131 -1.03 -13.05 4.90
C CYS A 131 -2.09 -12.08 5.39
N LEU A 132 -1.74 -10.79 5.53
CA LEU A 132 -2.59 -9.74 6.09
C LEU A 132 -2.63 -8.52 5.17
N THR A 133 -3.73 -7.80 5.16
CA THR A 133 -3.81 -6.47 4.53
C THR A 133 -3.77 -5.43 5.64
N HIS A 134 -2.71 -4.62 5.68
CA HIS A 134 -2.56 -3.55 6.67
C HIS A 134 -3.65 -2.49 6.53
N ASN A 135 -3.89 -2.04 5.31
CA ASN A 135 -4.89 -1.01 5.00
C ASN A 135 -5.72 -1.43 3.78
N GLU A 136 -6.94 -1.84 4.03
CA GLU A 136 -7.84 -2.31 2.98
C GLU A 136 -8.45 -1.13 2.20
N THR A 137 -7.98 -0.93 0.98
CA THR A 137 -8.39 0.18 0.13
C THR A 137 -9.87 0.16 -0.25
N SER A 138 -10.47 -1.03 -0.29
CA SER A 138 -11.84 -1.19 -0.77
C SER A 138 -12.89 -0.64 0.19
N ASN A 139 -12.60 -0.68 1.50
CA ASN A 139 -13.55 -0.29 2.56
C ASN A 139 -13.03 0.79 3.52
N GLY A 140 -11.72 1.08 3.54
CA GLY A 140 -11.13 2.10 4.43
C GLY A 140 -10.85 1.59 5.85
N THR A 141 -10.64 0.28 6.02
CA THR A 141 -10.15 -0.29 7.29
C THR A 141 -8.63 -0.36 7.33
N ALA A 142 -8.07 -0.32 8.53
CA ALA A 142 -6.66 -0.56 8.80
C ALA A 142 -6.47 -1.37 10.08
N LEU A 143 -5.44 -2.22 10.10
CA LEU A 143 -5.02 -2.92 11.31
C LEU A 143 -4.01 -2.04 12.05
N PRO A 144 -4.17 -1.80 13.37
CA PRO A 144 -3.24 -0.98 14.14
C PRO A 144 -1.90 -1.70 14.40
N ASP A 145 -0.84 -0.93 14.66
CA ASP A 145 0.49 -1.46 14.94
C ASP A 145 0.50 -2.47 16.10
N SER A 146 -0.30 -2.20 17.15
CA SER A 146 -0.46 -3.08 18.31
C SER A 146 -0.94 -4.48 17.96
N PHE A 147 -1.81 -4.61 16.95
CA PHE A 147 -2.26 -5.91 16.45
C PHE A 147 -1.11 -6.73 15.88
N PHE A 148 -0.26 -6.12 15.05
CA PHE A 148 0.91 -6.82 14.47
C PHE A 148 1.92 -7.21 15.54
N GLU A 149 2.16 -6.33 16.51
CA GLU A 149 3.08 -6.60 17.63
C GLU A 149 2.57 -7.76 18.50
N GLU A 150 1.27 -7.81 18.76
CA GLU A 150 0.66 -8.88 19.53
C GLU A 150 0.65 -10.21 18.77
N LEU A 151 0.29 -10.19 17.48
CA LEU A 151 0.34 -11.37 16.64
C LEU A 151 1.77 -11.94 16.56
N ARG A 152 2.80 -11.07 16.39
CA ARG A 152 4.19 -11.52 16.33
C ARG A 152 4.65 -12.22 17.61
N LYS A 153 4.17 -11.81 18.77
CA LYS A 153 4.47 -12.47 20.06
C LYS A 153 3.87 -13.88 20.17
N LYS A 154 2.84 -14.19 19.36
CA LYS A 154 2.09 -15.44 19.44
C LYS A 154 2.46 -16.48 18.36
N THR A 155 3.24 -16.07 17.35
CA THR A 155 3.59 -16.99 16.26
C THR A 155 5.00 -16.76 15.73
N GLU A 156 5.64 -17.85 15.34
CA GLU A 156 6.92 -17.83 14.62
C GLU A 156 6.75 -18.01 13.10
N LYS A 157 5.52 -18.12 12.60
CA LYS A 157 5.27 -18.20 11.16
C LYS A 157 5.74 -16.93 10.46
N VAL A 158 6.04 -17.05 9.17
CA VAL A 158 6.28 -15.87 8.34
C VAL A 158 4.99 -15.07 8.21
N ILE A 159 5.06 -13.76 8.46
CA ILE A 159 3.95 -12.83 8.27
C ILE A 159 4.25 -11.96 7.05
N ALA A 160 3.35 -12.00 6.07
CA ALA A 160 3.40 -11.17 4.86
C ALA A 160 2.25 -10.16 4.85
N VAL A 161 2.54 -8.89 4.53
CA VAL A 161 1.60 -7.79 4.68
C VAL A 161 1.49 -6.96 3.40
N ASP A 162 0.26 -6.83 2.89
CA ASP A 162 -0.07 -5.82 1.88
C ASP A 162 -0.19 -4.45 2.55
N ALA A 163 0.78 -3.58 2.29
CA ALA A 163 0.82 -2.20 2.76
C ALA A 163 0.60 -1.19 1.61
N THR A 164 -0.03 -1.61 0.52
CA THR A 164 -0.16 -0.82 -0.70
C THR A 164 -0.83 0.54 -0.48
N SER A 165 -1.77 0.65 0.45
CA SER A 165 -2.46 1.92 0.73
C SER A 165 -1.88 2.69 1.93
N SER A 166 -0.80 2.22 2.52
CA SER A 166 -0.25 2.80 3.74
C SER A 166 1.27 3.02 3.71
N MET A 167 2.06 2.20 2.98
CA MET A 167 3.51 2.36 2.91
C MET A 167 3.88 3.72 2.30
N ALA A 168 4.80 4.42 2.93
CA ALA A 168 5.18 5.82 2.71
C ALA A 168 4.13 6.86 3.17
N GLY A 169 3.09 6.44 3.90
CA GLY A 169 2.09 7.36 4.48
C GLY A 169 1.98 7.26 5.99
N VAL A 170 2.20 6.08 6.56
CA VAL A 170 2.18 5.83 8.01
C VAL A 170 3.36 4.99 8.44
N ILE A 171 3.78 5.11 9.70
CA ILE A 171 4.83 4.27 10.29
C ILE A 171 4.37 2.81 10.39
N PHE A 172 5.33 1.90 10.46
CA PHE A 172 5.10 0.47 10.58
C PHE A 172 5.90 -0.14 11.72
N PRO A 173 5.36 -1.14 12.40
CA PRO A 173 6.12 -2.01 13.29
C PRO A 173 6.90 -3.03 12.44
N TRP A 174 7.89 -2.57 11.67
CA TRP A 174 8.60 -3.37 10.65
C TRP A 174 8.97 -4.77 11.13
N LYS A 175 9.45 -4.89 12.37
CA LYS A 175 9.88 -6.18 12.96
C LYS A 175 8.74 -7.13 13.31
N SER A 176 7.50 -6.67 13.24
CA SER A 176 6.33 -7.49 13.52
C SER A 176 5.84 -8.30 12.31
N ALA A 177 6.41 -8.04 11.12
CA ALA A 177 6.17 -8.88 9.95
C ALA A 177 7.46 -9.09 9.14
N ASP A 178 7.44 -10.08 8.28
CA ASP A 178 8.61 -10.57 7.57
C ASP A 178 8.68 -10.12 6.11
N VAL A 179 7.53 -9.87 5.51
CA VAL A 179 7.40 -9.31 4.16
C VAL A 179 6.37 -8.19 4.17
N TRP A 180 6.79 -7.00 3.75
CA TRP A 180 5.90 -5.86 3.52
C TRP A 180 6.00 -5.46 2.06
N TYR A 181 4.88 -5.22 1.38
CA TYR A 181 4.94 -4.75 0.00
C TYR A 181 3.91 -3.67 -0.30
N ALA A 182 4.21 -2.84 -1.29
CA ALA A 182 3.30 -1.80 -1.74
C ALA A 182 3.54 -1.41 -3.21
N SER A 183 2.46 -1.09 -3.92
CA SER A 183 2.56 -0.37 -5.19
C SER A 183 2.77 1.13 -4.95
N VAL A 184 3.56 1.77 -5.80
CA VAL A 184 4.02 3.16 -5.58
C VAL A 184 3.00 4.24 -5.97
N GLN A 185 1.91 3.92 -6.63
CA GLN A 185 0.93 4.90 -7.13
C GLN A 185 -0.08 5.40 -6.09
N LYS A 186 0.20 5.23 -4.80
CA LYS A 186 -0.61 5.66 -3.66
C LYS A 186 0.18 6.60 -2.75
N CYS A 187 0.54 6.18 -1.52
CA CYS A 187 1.25 7.05 -0.57
C CYS A 187 2.63 7.50 -1.04
N PHE A 188 3.31 6.73 -1.87
CA PHE A 188 4.57 7.18 -2.49
C PHE A 188 4.41 8.37 -3.44
N GLY A 189 3.19 8.67 -3.90
CA GLY A 189 2.92 9.80 -4.81
C GLY A 189 3.64 9.70 -6.16
N LEU A 190 3.79 8.48 -6.68
CA LEU A 190 4.49 8.15 -7.92
C LEU A 190 3.54 7.63 -9.01
N PRO A 191 3.92 7.67 -10.29
CA PRO A 191 3.19 6.97 -11.34
C PRO A 191 3.14 5.46 -11.10
N ALA A 192 2.06 4.81 -11.57
CA ALA A 192 1.93 3.35 -11.50
C ALA A 192 2.97 2.62 -12.36
N GLY A 193 3.19 1.32 -12.08
CA GLY A 193 4.10 0.46 -12.83
C GLY A 193 5.40 0.12 -12.08
N LEU A 194 5.37 0.29 -10.76
CA LEU A 194 6.43 -0.14 -9.84
C LEU A 194 5.81 -0.54 -8.51
N SER A 195 6.43 -1.49 -7.82
CA SER A 195 6.15 -1.83 -6.43
C SER A 195 7.45 -2.03 -5.65
N VAL A 196 7.33 -1.96 -4.35
CA VAL A 196 8.41 -2.17 -3.38
C VAL A 196 8.05 -3.38 -2.55
N MET A 197 9.02 -4.28 -2.35
CA MET A 197 8.93 -5.40 -1.41
C MET A 197 10.07 -5.28 -0.41
N VAL A 198 9.75 -5.26 0.87
CA VAL A 198 10.67 -5.18 2.01
C VAL A 198 10.66 -6.53 2.71
N VAL A 199 11.81 -7.16 2.84
CA VAL A 199 11.93 -8.58 3.24
C VAL A 199 12.88 -8.72 4.41
N SER A 200 12.43 -9.39 5.49
CA SER A 200 13.22 -9.67 6.69
C SER A 200 14.26 -10.78 6.45
N PRO A 201 15.30 -10.85 7.28
CA PRO A 201 16.21 -12.00 7.27
C PRO A 201 15.50 -13.34 7.44
N LYS A 202 14.43 -13.40 8.22
CA LYS A 202 13.62 -14.61 8.42
C LYS A 202 12.90 -15.05 7.14
N ALA A 203 12.32 -14.12 6.41
CA ALA A 203 11.68 -14.43 5.12
C ALA A 203 12.71 -14.89 4.07
N VAL A 204 13.91 -14.31 4.07
CA VAL A 204 15.02 -14.79 3.23
C VAL A 204 15.38 -16.23 3.59
N GLN A 205 15.55 -16.56 4.88
CA GLN A 205 15.83 -17.92 5.32
C GLN A 205 14.74 -18.91 4.92
N GLN A 206 13.47 -18.50 5.00
CA GLN A 206 12.35 -19.34 4.55
C GLN A 206 12.43 -19.58 3.03
N ALA A 207 12.72 -18.57 2.24
CA ALA A 207 12.91 -18.71 0.79
C ALA A 207 14.11 -19.64 0.46
N GLU A 208 15.21 -19.50 1.18
CA GLU A 208 16.38 -20.39 1.03
C GLU A 208 16.04 -21.84 1.36
N LYS A 209 15.24 -22.09 2.40
CA LYS A 209 14.76 -23.43 2.77
C LYS A 209 13.90 -24.04 1.68
N ILE A 210 12.98 -23.27 1.06
CA ILE A 210 12.13 -23.72 -0.03
C ILE A 210 12.95 -23.92 -1.30
N GLY A 211 13.91 -23.04 -1.57
CA GLY A 211 14.84 -23.17 -2.69
C GLY A 211 14.23 -22.97 -4.06
N GLU A 212 13.07 -22.29 -4.15
CA GLU A 212 12.37 -22.06 -5.41
C GLU A 212 13.18 -21.13 -6.35
N ARG A 213 13.41 -21.55 -7.61
CA ARG A 213 14.18 -20.84 -8.63
C ARG A 213 13.66 -21.06 -10.06
N ASP A 214 12.48 -21.68 -10.22
CA ASP A 214 11.94 -22.07 -11.51
C ASP A 214 11.23 -20.92 -12.23
N HIS A 215 10.94 -19.82 -11.54
CA HIS A 215 10.23 -18.66 -12.08
C HIS A 215 11.18 -17.45 -12.21
N TYR A 216 10.94 -16.60 -13.23
CA TYR A 216 11.75 -15.40 -13.46
C TYR A 216 11.71 -14.40 -12.28
N ASN A 217 10.63 -14.46 -11.49
CA ASN A 217 10.40 -13.63 -10.32
C ASN A 217 10.56 -14.40 -8.98
N SER A 218 11.20 -15.56 -8.99
CA SER A 218 11.58 -16.26 -7.76
C SER A 218 12.33 -15.33 -6.81
N LEU A 219 11.97 -15.31 -5.53
CA LEU A 219 12.57 -14.37 -4.57
C LEU A 219 14.11 -14.51 -4.50
N LEU A 220 14.63 -15.72 -4.52
CA LEU A 220 16.08 -15.95 -4.50
C LEU A 220 16.76 -15.45 -5.78
N PHE A 221 16.11 -15.58 -6.94
CA PHE A 221 16.66 -15.06 -8.19
C PHE A 221 16.62 -13.52 -8.22
N VAL A 222 15.54 -12.93 -7.72
CA VAL A 222 15.44 -11.48 -7.52
C VAL A 222 16.56 -11.01 -6.59
N ARG A 223 16.72 -11.65 -5.42
CA ARG A 223 17.75 -11.34 -4.42
C ARG A 223 19.16 -11.40 -4.98
N ASP A 224 19.53 -12.48 -5.70
CA ASP A 224 20.87 -12.65 -6.29
C ASP A 224 21.27 -11.50 -7.23
N ASN A 225 20.30 -10.87 -7.87
CA ASN A 225 20.52 -9.69 -8.70
C ASN A 225 20.60 -8.40 -7.86
N PHE A 226 19.67 -8.20 -6.93
CA PHE A 226 19.65 -7.01 -6.08
C PHE A 226 20.88 -6.88 -5.16
N LEU A 227 21.47 -7.99 -4.73
CA LEU A 227 22.75 -7.97 -4.00
C LEU A 227 23.91 -7.38 -4.83
N LYS A 228 23.76 -7.34 -6.14
CA LYS A 228 24.70 -6.70 -7.09
C LYS A 228 24.20 -5.33 -7.55
N TYR A 229 23.11 -4.81 -6.95
CA TYR A 229 22.39 -3.62 -7.42
C TYR A 229 21.94 -3.73 -8.87
N GLN A 230 21.50 -4.91 -9.28
CA GLN A 230 20.94 -5.21 -10.60
C GLN A 230 19.53 -5.76 -10.43
N THR A 231 18.83 -5.94 -11.55
CA THR A 231 17.51 -6.55 -11.58
C THR A 231 17.52 -7.83 -12.43
N PRO A 232 16.63 -8.82 -12.15
CA PRO A 232 16.60 -10.07 -12.91
C PRO A 232 16.16 -9.88 -14.37
N TYR A 233 15.43 -8.81 -14.65
CA TYR A 233 14.92 -8.41 -15.97
C TYR A 233 15.11 -6.89 -16.16
N THR A 234 14.90 -6.40 -17.37
CA THR A 234 14.96 -4.95 -17.66
C THR A 234 13.85 -4.24 -16.90
N PRO A 235 14.18 -3.37 -15.91
CA PRO A 235 13.21 -2.80 -14.98
C PRO A 235 12.57 -1.53 -15.52
N ASN A 236 11.56 -1.04 -14.81
CA ASN A 236 11.10 0.33 -14.91
C ASN A 236 12.14 1.29 -14.27
N ALA A 237 13.24 1.54 -15.00
CA ALA A 237 14.34 2.41 -14.53
C ALA A 237 13.85 3.82 -14.19
N LEU A 238 12.89 4.36 -14.98
CA LEU A 238 12.27 5.65 -14.71
C LEU A 238 11.54 5.63 -13.36
N GLY A 239 10.76 4.60 -13.07
CA GLY A 239 10.04 4.48 -11.79
C GLY A 239 11.00 4.45 -10.59
N ILE A 240 12.11 3.71 -10.69
CA ILE A 240 13.15 3.65 -9.65
C ILE A 240 13.81 5.03 -9.47
N TYR A 241 14.16 5.70 -10.57
CA TYR A 241 14.72 7.05 -10.54
C TYR A 241 13.77 8.04 -9.85
N LEU A 242 12.49 8.05 -10.25
CA LEU A 242 11.48 8.93 -9.65
C LEU A 242 11.30 8.65 -8.15
N ALA A 243 11.34 7.37 -7.74
CA ALA A 243 11.29 7.00 -6.32
C ALA A 243 12.47 7.60 -5.54
N GLY A 244 13.69 7.46 -6.05
CA GLY A 244 14.88 8.06 -5.45
C GLY A 244 14.77 9.59 -5.32
N ARG A 245 14.30 10.28 -6.38
CA ARG A 245 14.13 11.74 -6.39
C ARG A 245 13.08 12.24 -5.40
N VAL A 246 11.93 11.55 -5.32
CA VAL A 246 10.87 11.87 -4.35
C VAL A 246 11.38 11.65 -2.92
N LEU A 247 12.01 10.52 -2.63
CA LEU A 247 12.53 10.21 -1.31
C LEU A 247 13.60 11.21 -0.83
N GLN A 248 14.39 11.82 -1.72
CA GLN A 248 15.34 12.87 -1.36
C GLN A 248 14.67 14.13 -0.80
N GLN A 249 13.41 14.42 -1.19
CA GLN A 249 12.72 15.67 -0.85
C GLN A 249 11.66 15.53 0.24
N VAL A 250 11.08 14.34 0.39
CA VAL A 250 10.07 14.11 1.43
C VAL A 250 10.72 14.01 2.80
N GLU A 251 9.96 14.29 3.84
CA GLU A 251 10.35 14.11 5.23
C GLU A 251 10.51 12.61 5.57
N ILE A 252 11.02 12.29 6.75
CA ILE A 252 11.05 10.91 7.25
C ILE A 252 9.64 10.43 7.57
N LEU A 253 9.44 9.12 7.53
CA LEU A 253 8.10 8.52 7.61
C LEU A 253 7.38 8.85 8.93
N SER A 254 8.10 8.94 10.04
CA SER A 254 7.52 9.34 11.34
C SER A 254 6.86 10.72 11.29
N GLU A 255 7.47 11.70 10.61
CA GLU A 255 6.91 13.05 10.44
C GLU A 255 5.72 13.05 9.47
N ILE A 256 5.83 12.34 8.34
CA ILE A 256 4.72 12.17 7.40
C ILE A 256 3.52 11.51 8.08
N SER A 257 3.77 10.47 8.90
CA SER A 257 2.73 9.73 9.59
C SER A 257 1.92 10.60 10.55
N ILE A 258 2.59 11.48 11.29
CA ILE A 258 1.92 12.45 12.16
C ILE A 258 0.96 13.33 11.34
N GLN A 259 1.46 13.90 10.25
CA GLN A 259 0.65 14.77 9.37
C GLN A 259 -0.56 14.01 8.77
N ILE A 260 -0.37 12.77 8.35
CA ILE A 260 -1.44 11.93 7.78
C ILE A 260 -2.50 11.60 8.83
N LYS A 261 -2.08 11.23 10.05
CA LYS A 261 -2.99 10.94 11.17
C LYS A 261 -3.79 12.17 11.59
N ASP A 262 -3.14 13.33 11.72
CA ASP A 262 -3.83 14.58 12.06
C ASP A 262 -4.85 14.97 10.98
N ARG A 263 -4.50 14.83 9.70
CA ARG A 263 -5.43 15.08 8.58
C ARG A 263 -6.59 14.08 8.57
N ALA A 264 -6.36 12.81 8.90
CA ALA A 264 -7.41 11.81 8.99
C ALA A 264 -8.41 12.14 10.11
N LYS A 265 -7.90 12.52 11.28
CA LYS A 265 -8.71 12.98 12.43
C LYS A 265 -9.62 14.17 12.06
N ASP A 266 -9.02 15.18 11.41
CA ASP A 266 -9.73 16.35 10.90
C ASP A 266 -10.75 15.98 9.82
N TRP A 267 -10.49 14.99 8.95
CA TRP A 267 -11.46 14.48 8.00
C TRP A 267 -12.65 13.80 8.67
N TYR A 268 -12.43 12.89 9.61
CA TYR A 268 -13.49 12.17 10.29
C TYR A 268 -14.39 13.12 11.10
N GLN A 269 -13.78 14.09 11.80
CA GLN A 269 -14.54 15.14 12.50
C GLN A 269 -15.37 15.98 11.52
N PHE A 270 -14.76 16.49 10.44
CA PHE A 270 -15.45 17.29 9.43
C PHE A 270 -16.65 16.54 8.80
N LEU A 271 -16.46 15.27 8.45
CA LEU A 271 -17.54 14.46 7.84
C LEU A 271 -18.71 14.29 8.82
N SER A 272 -18.42 13.98 10.07
CA SER A 272 -19.44 13.86 11.14
C SER A 272 -20.23 15.16 11.33
N GLU A 273 -19.53 16.30 11.48
CA GLU A 273 -20.14 17.62 11.64
C GLU A 273 -20.95 18.08 10.43
N SER A 274 -20.56 17.63 9.23
CA SER A 274 -21.24 17.93 7.97
C SER A 274 -22.39 16.96 7.64
N GLY A 275 -22.66 15.98 8.51
CA GLY A 275 -23.75 15.01 8.36
C GLY A 275 -23.47 13.90 7.33
N PHE A 276 -22.19 13.60 7.06
CA PHE A 276 -21.79 12.45 6.26
C PHE A 276 -21.50 11.24 7.17
N ASN A 277 -21.97 10.07 6.77
CA ASN A 277 -21.63 8.83 7.44
C ASN A 277 -20.37 8.23 6.81
N VAL A 278 -19.52 7.63 7.64
CA VAL A 278 -18.39 6.84 7.18
C VAL A 278 -18.72 5.35 7.18
N LEU A 279 -18.05 4.57 6.35
CA LEU A 279 -18.31 3.15 6.23
C LEU A 279 -17.81 2.34 7.45
N VAL A 280 -16.74 2.80 8.08
CA VAL A 280 -16.11 2.15 9.24
C VAL A 280 -16.47 2.95 10.48
N ASP A 281 -17.30 2.39 11.36
CA ASP A 281 -17.76 3.07 12.57
C ASP A 281 -16.78 2.99 13.72
N ASN A 282 -16.05 1.86 13.85
CA ASN A 282 -15.06 1.67 14.91
C ASN A 282 -13.79 2.46 14.61
N GLU A 283 -13.47 3.42 15.48
CA GLU A 283 -12.29 4.31 15.33
C GLU A 283 -10.96 3.56 15.35
N GLU A 284 -10.89 2.45 16.08
CA GLU A 284 -9.66 1.66 16.21
C GLU A 284 -9.19 1.05 14.89
N VAL A 285 -10.13 0.77 13.98
CA VAL A 285 -9.86 0.13 12.68
C VAL A 285 -10.07 1.06 11.49
N ARG A 286 -10.25 2.36 11.72
CA ARG A 286 -10.34 3.36 10.65
C ARG A 286 -8.98 3.58 10.00
N SER A 287 -9.00 3.66 8.67
CA SER A 287 -7.81 4.00 7.89
C SER A 287 -7.46 5.48 8.01
N ASP A 288 -6.17 5.77 8.23
CA ASP A 288 -5.65 7.14 8.16
C ASP A 288 -5.44 7.63 6.71
N THR A 289 -5.38 6.72 5.74
CA THR A 289 -4.98 7.03 4.37
C THR A 289 -6.12 6.93 3.35
N VAL A 290 -7.18 6.15 3.64
CA VAL A 290 -8.35 5.97 2.77
C VAL A 290 -9.62 6.08 3.57
N ILE A 291 -10.40 7.12 3.33
CA ILE A 291 -11.65 7.36 4.05
C ILE A 291 -12.82 6.98 3.14
N ALA A 292 -13.64 6.03 3.57
CA ALA A 292 -14.83 5.59 2.84
C ALA A 292 -16.08 6.27 3.42
N VAL A 293 -16.77 7.03 2.58
CA VAL A 293 -17.99 7.77 2.93
C VAL A 293 -19.20 7.00 2.40
N LEU A 294 -20.13 6.69 3.29
CA LEU A 294 -21.34 5.92 3.01
C LEU A 294 -22.53 6.85 2.71
N GLY A 295 -23.45 6.42 1.87
CA GLY A 295 -24.70 7.14 1.60
C GLY A 295 -25.63 6.38 0.68
N GLU A 296 -26.81 6.92 0.47
CA GLU A 296 -27.77 6.36 -0.48
C GLU A 296 -27.24 6.42 -1.91
N LYS A 297 -27.57 5.41 -2.73
CA LYS A 297 -27.09 5.28 -4.14
C LYS A 297 -27.29 6.57 -4.94
N GLN A 298 -28.47 7.20 -4.85
CA GLN A 298 -28.76 8.43 -5.58
C GLN A 298 -27.94 9.62 -5.08
N GLN A 299 -27.76 9.72 -3.75
CA GLN A 299 -26.94 10.74 -3.12
C GLN A 299 -25.47 10.61 -3.55
N ILE A 300 -24.88 9.42 -3.46
CA ILE A 300 -23.50 9.15 -3.88
C ILE A 300 -23.29 9.49 -5.35
N ALA A 301 -24.21 9.10 -6.24
CA ALA A 301 -24.12 9.43 -7.66
C ALA A 301 -24.20 10.95 -7.90
N SER A 302 -25.08 11.65 -7.17
CA SER A 302 -25.24 13.11 -7.25
C SER A 302 -23.98 13.84 -6.77
N ILE A 303 -23.44 13.49 -5.59
CA ILE A 303 -22.20 14.08 -5.04
C ILE A 303 -21.04 13.92 -6.04
N LYS A 304 -20.83 12.73 -6.57
CA LYS A 304 -19.74 12.44 -7.52
C LYS A 304 -19.89 13.24 -8.81
N LYS A 305 -21.12 13.38 -9.32
CA LYS A 305 -21.44 14.18 -10.51
C LYS A 305 -21.17 15.68 -10.26
N ALA A 306 -21.60 16.19 -9.10
CA ALA A 306 -21.36 17.56 -8.69
C ALA A 306 -19.87 17.85 -8.48
N ALA A 307 -19.14 16.97 -7.79
CA ALA A 307 -17.70 17.08 -7.58
C ALA A 307 -16.94 17.18 -8.92
N LYS A 308 -17.27 16.29 -9.86
CA LYS A 308 -16.66 16.31 -11.20
C LYS A 308 -16.89 17.62 -11.95
N LYS A 309 -18.10 18.24 -11.84
CA LYS A 309 -18.37 19.54 -12.41
C LYS A 309 -17.53 20.67 -11.79
N ASN A 310 -17.15 20.52 -10.52
CA ASN A 310 -16.28 21.44 -9.80
C ASN A 310 -14.78 21.09 -9.93
N GLY A 311 -14.41 20.23 -10.88
CA GLY A 311 -13.01 19.86 -11.11
C GLY A 311 -12.42 18.93 -10.05
N ILE A 312 -13.25 18.27 -9.23
CA ILE A 312 -12.85 17.36 -8.15
C ILE A 312 -13.21 15.93 -8.54
N MET A 313 -12.25 15.01 -8.41
CA MET A 313 -12.44 13.58 -8.65
C MET A 313 -12.43 12.82 -7.33
N LEU A 314 -13.57 12.28 -6.94
CA LEU A 314 -13.71 11.38 -5.79
C LEU A 314 -13.48 9.93 -6.19
N GLY A 315 -12.93 9.13 -5.30
CA GLY A 315 -12.80 7.69 -5.49
C GLY A 315 -14.16 7.00 -5.58
N ASN A 316 -14.29 6.04 -6.48
CA ASN A 316 -15.48 5.19 -6.50
C ASN A 316 -15.54 4.30 -5.26
N GLY A 317 -16.71 3.93 -4.79
CA GLY A 317 -16.88 2.79 -3.91
C GLY A 317 -16.36 1.51 -4.56
N TYR A 318 -16.17 0.46 -3.79
CA TYR A 318 -15.61 -0.80 -4.27
C TYR A 318 -16.45 -2.00 -3.80
N GLY A 319 -16.43 -3.11 -4.57
CA GLY A 319 -17.15 -4.33 -4.21
C GLY A 319 -18.65 -4.06 -3.98
N SER A 320 -19.17 -4.56 -2.87
CA SER A 320 -20.56 -4.37 -2.45
C SER A 320 -20.95 -2.91 -2.20
N TRP A 321 -20.00 -2.05 -1.87
CA TRP A 321 -20.22 -0.62 -1.63
C TRP A 321 -20.02 0.28 -2.87
N LYS A 322 -19.91 -0.30 -4.06
CA LYS A 322 -19.60 0.42 -5.30
C LYS A 322 -20.56 1.59 -5.58
N GLU A 323 -21.84 1.40 -5.30
CA GLU A 323 -22.88 2.38 -5.58
C GLU A 323 -23.30 3.22 -4.37
N THR A 324 -23.02 2.73 -3.16
CA THR A 324 -23.44 3.33 -1.88
C THR A 324 -22.30 4.03 -1.14
N SER A 325 -21.13 4.13 -1.74
CA SER A 325 -20.03 4.87 -1.15
C SER A 325 -19.17 5.61 -2.17
N PHE A 326 -18.41 6.58 -1.68
CA PHE A 326 -17.23 7.12 -2.36
C PHE A 326 -16.05 7.10 -1.40
N ARG A 327 -14.84 7.17 -1.96
CA ARG A 327 -13.62 7.15 -1.14
C ARG A 327 -12.81 8.41 -1.35
N ILE A 328 -12.18 8.87 -0.29
CA ILE A 328 -11.26 10.02 -0.26
C ILE A 328 -9.88 9.47 0.06
N ALA A 329 -8.92 9.63 -0.85
CA ALA A 329 -7.52 9.42 -0.55
C ALA A 329 -7.01 10.54 0.35
N ASN A 330 -6.28 10.16 1.41
CA ASN A 330 -5.55 11.06 2.31
C ASN A 330 -4.05 10.75 2.21
N PHE A 331 -3.51 10.77 0.98
CA PHE A 331 -2.12 10.42 0.72
C PHE A 331 -1.19 11.64 0.79
N PRO A 332 0.13 11.44 1.02
CA PRO A 332 1.08 12.54 1.24
C PRO A 332 1.15 13.58 0.12
N ALA A 333 0.99 13.18 -1.15
CA ALA A 333 1.04 14.11 -2.29
C ALA A 333 -0.17 15.05 -2.40
N ILE A 334 -1.25 14.81 -1.64
CA ILE A 334 -2.43 15.67 -1.61
C ILE A 334 -2.15 16.85 -0.67
N THR A 335 -2.33 18.07 -1.16
CA THR A 335 -2.03 19.29 -0.40
C THR A 335 -3.17 19.73 0.51
N LEU A 336 -2.86 20.52 1.55
CA LEU A 336 -3.87 21.10 2.43
C LEU A 336 -4.88 21.99 1.69
N ASP A 337 -4.42 22.74 0.66
CA ASP A 337 -5.31 23.56 -0.16
C ASP A 337 -6.34 22.72 -0.91
N GLU A 338 -5.94 21.58 -1.45
CA GLU A 338 -6.86 20.65 -2.12
C GLU A 338 -7.85 20.03 -1.14
N ILE A 339 -7.38 19.65 0.05
CA ILE A 339 -8.25 19.16 1.13
C ILE A 339 -9.30 20.22 1.50
N ASN A 340 -8.88 21.48 1.68
CA ASN A 340 -9.79 22.57 1.99
C ASN A 340 -10.81 22.80 0.87
N GLN A 341 -10.40 22.74 -0.39
CA GLN A 341 -11.32 22.85 -1.54
C GLN A 341 -12.37 21.73 -1.53
N LEU A 342 -11.98 20.48 -1.23
CA LEU A 342 -12.94 19.39 -1.12
C LEU A 342 -13.88 19.59 0.07
N LYS A 343 -13.38 20.02 1.24
CA LYS A 343 -14.22 20.30 2.42
C LYS A 343 -15.25 21.39 2.14
N VAL A 344 -14.85 22.51 1.52
CA VAL A 344 -15.77 23.57 1.11
C VAL A 344 -16.84 23.03 0.17
N PHE A 345 -16.46 22.25 -0.85
CA PHE A 345 -17.40 21.62 -1.77
C PHE A 345 -18.40 20.72 -1.03
N LEU A 346 -17.93 19.81 -0.17
CA LEU A 346 -18.80 18.86 0.56
C LEU A 346 -19.78 19.61 1.50
N LYS A 347 -19.28 20.62 2.22
CA LYS A 347 -20.12 21.44 3.10
C LYS A 347 -21.23 22.15 2.32
N THR A 348 -20.88 22.86 1.24
CA THR A 348 -21.87 23.55 0.39
C THR A 348 -22.89 22.57 -0.18
N TYR A 349 -22.43 21.38 -0.61
CA TYR A 349 -23.33 20.34 -1.11
C TYR A 349 -24.31 19.86 -0.04
N SER A 350 -23.85 19.61 1.19
CA SER A 350 -24.70 19.14 2.29
C SER A 350 -25.75 20.19 2.70
N GLU A 351 -25.43 21.47 2.63
CA GLU A 351 -26.34 22.58 2.95
C GLU A 351 -27.41 22.78 1.86
N THR A 352 -27.08 22.51 0.60
CA THR A 352 -28.02 22.67 -0.53
C THR A 352 -28.89 21.45 -0.81
N ALA A 353 -28.52 20.29 -0.26
CA ALA A 353 -29.26 19.03 -0.42
C ALA A 353 -30.27 18.75 0.72
N ARG A 354 -30.26 19.59 1.76
CA ARG A 354 -31.28 19.61 2.83
C ARG A 354 -32.47 20.43 2.39
#